data_3f9061e700b2decc6c5b4d5ed773f872
#
_entry.id   3f9061e700b2decc6c5b4d5ed773f872
#
_cell.length_a   1.000
_cell.length_b   1.000
_cell.length_c   1.000
_cell.angle_alpha   90.00
_cell.angle_beta   90.00
_cell.angle_gamma   90.00
#
_symmetry.space_group_name_H-M   'P 1'
#
loop_
_entity.id
_entity.type
_entity.pdbx_description
1 polymer ?
#
loop_
_entity_poly.entity_id
_entity_poly.type
_entity_poly.pdbx_seq_one_letter_code
_entity_poly.pdbx_strand_id
1 'polypeptide(L)'
;MAGTMLTIYDTKWSPDSFPELRRTEIQLVSTIGMLTIPRNRVVKRNYILQADLVAEVRFETDKYVVVDYQVDEYGMGDSWQEAEQDLLDSLVDYLTSLERRENRLSDRESRYLQALRNVIKK
;
A
#
# COMPACT_ATOMS: atom_id res chain seq x y z
N MET A 1 -19.84 8.66 5.85
CA MET A 1 -18.82 7.63 5.98
C MET A 1 -17.69 7.87 4.99
N ALA A 2 -16.49 7.98 5.49
CA ALA A 2 -15.34 8.21 4.62
C ALA A 2 -14.99 6.91 3.89
N GLY A 3 -14.89 6.99 2.58
CA GLY A 3 -14.49 5.87 1.75
C GLY A 3 -13.06 6.02 1.25
N THR A 4 -12.56 4.96 0.67
CA THR A 4 -11.28 4.99 0.00
C THR A 4 -11.41 5.73 -1.32
N MET A 5 -10.48 6.64 -1.58
CA MET A 5 -10.44 7.37 -2.85
C MET A 5 -9.24 6.93 -3.66
N LEU A 6 -9.50 6.57 -4.91
CA LEU A 6 -8.46 6.27 -5.89
C LEU A 6 -8.31 7.46 -6.83
N THR A 7 -7.12 8.06 -6.83
CA THR A 7 -6.79 9.12 -7.77
C THR A 7 -6.07 8.52 -8.96
N ILE A 8 -6.72 8.57 -10.11
CA ILE A 8 -6.16 8.02 -11.33
C ILE A 8 -5.40 9.14 -12.05
N TYR A 9 -4.15 8.87 -12.39
CA TYR A 9 -3.36 9.82 -13.16
C TYR A 9 -3.94 9.98 -14.56
N ASP A 10 -3.84 11.19 -15.10
CA ASP A 10 -4.20 11.44 -16.49
C ASP A 10 -3.22 10.68 -17.36
N THR A 11 -3.61 9.48 -17.74
CA THR A 11 -2.75 8.64 -18.54
C THR A 11 -3.21 8.66 -19.97
N LYS A 12 -2.59 9.49 -20.74
CA LYS A 12 -2.57 9.29 -22.20
C LYS A 12 -1.63 8.16 -22.57
N TRP A 13 -1.11 7.50 -21.55
CA TRP A 13 -0.17 6.41 -21.72
C TRP A 13 -0.88 5.19 -22.30
N SER A 14 -0.29 4.65 -23.35
CA SER A 14 -0.69 3.37 -23.90
C SER A 14 0.58 2.66 -24.40
N PRO A 15 0.55 1.33 -24.56
CA PRO A 15 1.68 0.62 -25.13
C PRO A 15 2.14 1.19 -26.46
N ASP A 16 1.23 1.72 -27.24
CA ASP A 16 1.52 2.26 -28.57
C ASP A 16 2.29 3.59 -28.53
N SER A 17 2.28 4.27 -27.37
CA SER A 17 3.04 5.49 -27.17
C SER A 17 4.54 5.24 -27.00
N PHE A 18 4.94 4.01 -26.81
CA PHE A 18 6.33 3.62 -26.57
C PHE A 18 6.71 2.43 -27.49
N PRO A 19 6.84 2.69 -28.77
CA PRO A 19 7.07 1.60 -29.75
C PRO A 19 8.37 0.83 -29.53
N GLU A 20 9.35 1.43 -28.86
CA GLU A 20 10.61 0.76 -28.54
C GLU A 20 10.50 -0.22 -27.38
N LEU A 21 9.43 -0.17 -26.62
CA LEU A 21 9.21 -1.09 -25.51
C LEU A 21 8.35 -2.26 -25.97
N ARG A 22 8.70 -3.44 -25.48
CA ARG A 22 7.89 -4.62 -25.74
C ARG A 22 6.62 -4.57 -24.92
N ARG A 23 5.51 -5.02 -25.50
CA ARG A 23 4.23 -5.05 -24.81
C ARG A 23 4.29 -5.79 -23.48
N THR A 24 5.02 -6.91 -23.44
CA THR A 24 5.17 -7.70 -22.23
C THR A 24 5.86 -6.92 -21.12
N GLU A 25 6.82 -6.09 -21.46
CA GLU A 25 7.52 -5.27 -20.49
C GLU A 25 6.61 -4.17 -19.93
N ILE A 26 5.78 -3.58 -20.78
CA ILE A 26 4.83 -2.55 -20.37
C ILE A 26 3.74 -3.14 -19.48
N GLN A 27 3.30 -4.36 -19.76
CA GLN A 27 2.22 -5.00 -19.03
C GLN A 27 2.64 -5.52 -17.65
N LEU A 28 3.96 -5.68 -17.41
CA LEU A 28 4.44 -6.23 -16.15
C LEU A 28 4.21 -5.26 -14.97
N VAL A 29 4.36 -3.97 -15.22
CA VAL A 29 4.18 -2.95 -14.20
C VAL A 29 3.47 -1.75 -14.78
N SER A 30 2.33 -1.39 -14.22
CA SER A 30 1.62 -0.18 -14.60
C SER A 30 1.13 0.51 -13.33
N THR A 31 1.53 1.77 -13.14
CA THR A 31 0.99 2.58 -12.06
C THR A 31 -0.37 3.11 -12.49
N ILE A 32 -1.42 2.77 -11.73
CA ILE A 32 -2.78 3.22 -11.99
C ILE A 32 -3.01 4.58 -11.36
N GLY A 33 -2.54 4.79 -10.14
CA GLY A 33 -2.74 6.04 -9.44
C GLY A 33 -2.36 5.95 -7.97
N MET A 34 -2.82 6.95 -7.21
CA MET A 34 -2.63 7.00 -5.78
C MET A 34 -3.94 6.71 -5.08
N LEU A 35 -3.85 5.99 -3.98
CA LEU A 35 -4.98 5.60 -3.16
C LEU A 35 -4.87 6.32 -1.83
N THR A 36 -5.93 7.03 -1.43
CA THR A 36 -6.01 7.62 -0.11
C THR A 36 -6.98 6.82 0.74
N ILE A 37 -6.47 6.17 1.77
CA ILE A 37 -7.27 5.41 2.72
C ILE A 37 -7.51 6.33 3.91
N PRO A 38 -8.77 6.69 4.20
CA PRO A 38 -9.05 7.70 5.21
C PRO A 38 -8.81 7.19 6.63
N ARG A 39 -8.45 8.09 7.50
CA ARG A 39 -8.37 7.80 8.92
C ARG A 39 -9.73 7.30 9.44
N ASN A 40 -9.69 6.60 10.55
CA ASN A 40 -10.83 5.92 11.18
C ASN A 40 -11.27 4.66 10.42
N ARG A 41 -10.55 4.27 9.37
CA ARG A 41 -10.77 2.98 8.72
C ARG A 41 -10.43 1.87 9.69
N VAL A 42 -11.37 0.97 9.92
CA VAL A 42 -11.14 -0.20 10.75
C VAL A 42 -10.28 -1.20 9.96
N VAL A 43 -9.23 -1.67 10.60
CA VAL A 43 -8.36 -2.68 10.05
C VAL A 43 -8.61 -3.97 10.85
N LYS A 44 -7.75 -4.93 10.83
CA LYS A 44 -8.00 -6.16 11.58
C LYS A 44 -7.65 -6.03 13.05
N ARG A 45 -8.21 -6.90 13.90
CA ARG A 45 -7.93 -6.98 15.34
C ARG A 45 -8.22 -5.69 16.09
N ASN A 46 -9.25 -4.97 15.66
CA ASN A 46 -9.67 -3.71 16.30
C ASN A 46 -8.66 -2.58 16.17
N TYR A 47 -7.68 -2.71 15.27
CA TYR A 47 -6.82 -1.58 14.91
C TYR A 47 -7.58 -0.66 13.97
N ILE A 48 -7.31 0.62 14.09
CA ILE A 48 -7.86 1.63 13.17
C ILE A 48 -6.74 2.53 12.67
N LEU A 49 -6.97 3.14 11.51
CA LEU A 49 -6.08 4.18 11.02
C LEU A 49 -6.34 5.45 11.81
N GLN A 50 -5.29 6.05 12.35
CA GLN A 50 -5.39 7.35 13.03
C GLN A 50 -4.94 8.51 12.16
N ALA A 51 -4.49 8.21 10.96
CA ALA A 51 -4.10 9.20 9.95
C ALA A 51 -4.47 8.65 8.58
N ASP A 52 -4.65 9.55 7.61
CA ASP A 52 -4.86 9.13 6.24
C ASP A 52 -3.61 8.43 5.73
N LEU A 53 -3.80 7.33 5.00
CA LEU A 53 -2.72 6.57 4.40
C LEU A 53 -2.76 6.75 2.89
N VAL A 54 -1.65 7.18 2.32
CA VAL A 54 -1.53 7.34 0.87
C VAL A 54 -0.65 6.22 0.34
N ALA A 55 -1.16 5.49 -0.63
CA ALA A 55 -0.46 4.36 -1.22
C ALA A 55 -0.54 4.42 -2.73
N GLU A 56 0.41 3.78 -3.39
CA GLU A 56 0.42 3.70 -4.84
C GLU A 56 -0.29 2.41 -5.28
N VAL A 57 -1.13 2.53 -6.31
CA VAL A 57 -1.80 1.37 -6.89
C VAL A 57 -1.13 1.04 -8.21
N ARG A 58 -0.69 -0.22 -8.33
CA ARG A 58 -0.08 -0.75 -9.54
C ARG A 58 -0.85 -1.97 -10.03
N PHE A 59 -0.65 -2.28 -11.29
CA PHE A 59 -1.08 -3.56 -11.84
C PHE A 59 0.18 -4.28 -12.33
N GLU A 60 0.47 -5.40 -11.73
CA GLU A 60 1.68 -6.17 -12.02
C GLU A 60 1.33 -7.63 -12.23
N THR A 61 1.64 -8.16 -13.42
CA THR A 61 1.49 -9.59 -13.73
C THR A 61 0.10 -10.12 -13.32
N ASP A 62 -0.94 -9.47 -13.82
CA ASP A 62 -2.36 -9.83 -13.59
C ASP A 62 -2.85 -9.64 -12.15
N LYS A 63 -2.13 -8.89 -11.33
CA LYS A 63 -2.53 -8.61 -9.96
C LYS A 63 -2.49 -7.12 -9.69
N TYR A 64 -3.39 -6.66 -8.83
CA TYR A 64 -3.29 -5.33 -8.26
C TYR A 64 -2.34 -5.38 -7.08
N VAL A 65 -1.51 -4.35 -6.98
CA VAL A 65 -0.55 -4.21 -5.89
C VAL A 65 -0.73 -2.81 -5.32
N VAL A 66 -0.92 -2.71 -4.02
CA VAL A 66 -1.02 -1.44 -3.32
C VAL A 66 0.21 -1.32 -2.42
N VAL A 67 0.99 -0.26 -2.63
CA VAL A 67 2.31 -0.12 -2.01
C VAL A 67 2.33 1.07 -1.06
N ASP A 68 2.79 0.84 0.16
CA ASP A 68 3.12 1.89 1.11
C ASP A 68 4.64 2.04 1.18
N TYR A 69 5.13 3.19 0.76
CA TYR A 69 6.57 3.44 0.71
C TYR A 69 7.17 3.88 2.05
N GLN A 70 6.36 4.22 3.03
CA GLN A 70 6.88 4.63 4.34
C GLN A 70 7.57 3.48 5.06
N VAL A 71 7.00 2.29 4.94
CA VAL A 71 7.54 1.10 5.60
C VAL A 71 7.84 -0.04 4.63
N ASP A 72 7.81 0.24 3.34
CA ASP A 72 8.10 -0.73 2.28
C ASP A 72 7.22 -1.97 2.35
N GLU A 73 5.92 -1.77 2.62
CA GLU A 73 4.96 -2.85 2.63
C GLU A 73 4.05 -2.77 1.41
N TYR A 74 3.50 -3.91 1.03
CA TYR A 74 2.54 -3.96 -0.07
C TYR A 74 1.49 -5.02 0.19
N GLY A 75 0.35 -4.85 -0.49
CA GLY A 75 -0.70 -5.85 -0.53
C GLY A 75 -1.01 -6.20 -1.97
N MET A 76 -1.51 -7.40 -2.21
CA MET A 76 -1.86 -7.89 -3.54
C MET A 76 -3.27 -8.45 -3.54
N GLY A 77 -3.93 -8.36 -4.69
CA GLY A 77 -5.26 -8.92 -4.84
C GLY A 77 -5.72 -8.91 -6.29
N ASP A 78 -6.86 -9.54 -6.54
CA ASP A 78 -7.48 -9.55 -7.86
C ASP A 78 -8.20 -8.25 -8.18
N SER A 79 -8.40 -7.40 -7.16
CA SER A 79 -8.91 -6.05 -7.30
C SER A 79 -8.07 -5.12 -6.44
N TRP A 80 -8.12 -3.82 -6.71
CA TRP A 80 -7.38 -2.88 -5.88
C TRP A 80 -7.93 -2.82 -4.45
N GLN A 81 -9.22 -3.10 -4.27
CA GLN A 81 -9.83 -3.17 -2.93
C GLN A 81 -9.27 -4.35 -2.13
N GLU A 82 -9.12 -5.50 -2.77
CA GLU A 82 -8.49 -6.66 -2.12
C GLU A 82 -7.03 -6.39 -1.78
N ALA A 83 -6.31 -5.76 -2.70
CA ALA A 83 -4.92 -5.38 -2.48
C ALA A 83 -4.79 -4.37 -1.34
N GLU A 84 -5.72 -3.41 -1.26
CA GLU A 84 -5.78 -2.45 -0.15
C GLU A 84 -5.95 -3.16 1.18
N GLN A 85 -6.91 -4.08 1.27
CA GLN A 85 -7.16 -4.80 2.50
C GLN A 85 -5.96 -5.66 2.90
N ASP A 86 -5.33 -6.29 1.93
CA ASP A 86 -4.12 -7.08 2.16
C ASP A 86 -2.98 -6.21 2.70
N LEU A 87 -2.81 -4.99 2.15
CA LEU A 87 -1.83 -4.05 2.67
C LEU A 87 -2.12 -3.68 4.13
N LEU A 88 -3.38 -3.33 4.43
CA LEU A 88 -3.76 -2.94 5.78
C LEU A 88 -3.51 -4.07 6.79
N ASP A 89 -3.85 -5.29 6.42
CA ASP A 89 -3.59 -6.46 7.26
C ASP A 89 -2.08 -6.65 7.47
N SER A 90 -1.29 -6.48 6.42
CA SER A 90 0.16 -6.59 6.49
C SER A 90 0.77 -5.53 7.40
N LEU A 91 0.24 -4.30 7.36
CA LEU A 91 0.72 -3.23 8.23
C LEU A 91 0.49 -3.56 9.71
N VAL A 92 -0.67 -4.12 10.05
CA VAL A 92 -0.95 -4.53 11.42
C VAL A 92 -0.04 -5.67 11.85
N ASP A 93 0.15 -6.66 10.98
CA ASP A 93 1.04 -7.79 11.28
C ASP A 93 2.48 -7.31 11.47
N TYR A 94 2.92 -6.37 10.64
CA TYR A 94 4.26 -5.82 10.75
C TYR A 94 4.41 -5.03 12.06
N LEU A 95 3.43 -4.20 12.39
CA LEU A 95 3.43 -3.45 13.66
C LEU A 95 3.56 -4.41 14.86
N THR A 96 2.74 -5.44 14.92
CA THR A 96 2.79 -6.39 16.04
C THR A 96 4.10 -7.16 16.08
N SER A 97 4.64 -7.50 14.92
CA SER A 97 5.95 -8.17 14.84
C SER A 97 7.08 -7.29 15.39
N LEU A 98 7.09 -6.01 15.00
CA LEU A 98 8.11 -5.08 15.49
C LEU A 98 7.97 -4.83 16.99
N GLU A 99 6.75 -4.71 17.49
CA GLU A 99 6.51 -4.52 18.91
C GLU A 99 7.00 -5.70 19.76
N ARG A 100 6.88 -6.91 19.25
CA ARG A 100 7.41 -8.10 19.94
C ARG A 100 8.92 -8.08 20.09
N ARG A 101 9.62 -7.38 19.20
CA ARG A 101 11.07 -7.33 19.15
C ARG A 101 11.60 -5.93 19.47
N GLU A 102 10.82 -5.12 20.12
CA GLU A 102 11.11 -3.68 20.27
C GLU A 102 12.51 -3.41 20.85
N ASN A 103 12.99 -4.27 21.73
CA ASN A 103 14.30 -4.13 22.35
C ASN A 103 15.48 -4.51 21.45
N ARG A 104 15.19 -5.04 20.25
CA ARG A 104 16.23 -5.60 19.37
C ARG A 104 16.08 -5.14 17.93
N LEU A 105 15.47 -3.97 17.73
CA LEU A 105 15.25 -3.45 16.40
C LEU A 105 16.50 -2.77 15.85
N SER A 106 16.73 -2.91 14.55
CA SER A 106 17.68 -2.08 13.84
C SER A 106 17.18 -0.63 13.79
N ASP A 107 18.04 0.31 13.41
CA ASP A 107 17.63 1.70 13.25
C ASP A 107 16.51 1.83 12.22
N ARG A 108 16.60 1.09 11.13
CA ARG A 108 15.57 1.07 10.08
C ARG A 108 14.24 0.57 10.63
N GLU A 109 14.28 -0.56 11.34
CA GLU A 109 13.06 -1.13 11.94
C GLU A 109 12.46 -0.21 12.99
N SER A 110 13.28 0.49 13.76
CA SER A 110 12.80 1.47 14.75
C SER A 110 12.06 2.61 14.07
N ARG A 111 12.56 3.08 12.93
CA ARG A 111 11.86 4.10 12.14
C ARG A 111 10.54 3.59 11.58
N TYR A 112 10.50 2.35 11.12
CA TYR A 112 9.28 1.73 10.63
C TYR A 112 8.25 1.57 11.74
N LEU A 113 8.69 1.15 12.93
CA LEU A 113 7.80 1.04 14.09
C LEU A 113 7.17 2.39 14.42
N GLN A 114 7.99 3.44 14.44
CA GLN A 114 7.48 4.78 14.71
C GLN A 114 6.47 5.23 13.65
N ALA A 115 6.78 4.98 12.37
CA ALA A 115 5.87 5.32 11.28
C ALA A 115 4.54 4.58 11.40
N LEU A 116 4.58 3.29 11.72
CA LEU A 116 3.38 2.49 11.91
C LEU A 116 2.54 2.98 13.08
N ARG A 117 3.18 3.32 14.20
CA ARG A 117 2.48 3.86 15.37
C ARG A 117 1.83 5.21 15.10
N ASN A 118 2.38 5.98 14.17
CA ASN A 118 1.78 7.24 13.76
C ASN A 118 0.52 7.06 12.91
N VAL A 119 0.39 5.92 12.25
CA VAL A 119 -0.71 5.67 11.30
C VAL A 119 -1.76 4.74 11.87
N ILE A 120 -1.39 3.80 12.74
CA ILE A 120 -2.28 2.74 13.23
C ILE A 120 -2.32 2.78 14.75
N LYS A 121 -3.52 2.62 15.31
CA LYS A 121 -3.71 2.46 16.75
C LYS A 121 -4.81 1.44 17.04
N LYS A 122 -4.78 0.91 18.21
CA LYS A 122 -5.83 0.04 18.73
C LYS A 122 -7.06 0.81 19.18
#